data_019c5b6577f90731745e25651d91c931
#
_entry.id   019c5b6577f90731745e25651d91c931
#
_cell.length_a   1.000
_cell.length_b   1.000
_cell.length_c   1.000
_cell.angle_alpha   90.00
_cell.angle_beta   90.00
_cell.angle_gamma   90.00
#
_symmetry.space_group_name_H-M   'P 1'
#
loop_
_entity.id
_entity.type
_entity.pdbx_description
1 polymer ?
#
loop_
_entity_poly.entity_id
_entity_poly.type
_entity_poly.pdbx_seq_one_letter_code
_entity_poly.pdbx_strand_id
1 'polypeptide(L)'
;RNACIVVFPEGESHAGSELLKLKTGVARIALGAEQRCGPLGLRIVPVGLNFDAKQKFRSRVLISIGKPIDPLAGHEQADAESREAVNRVMGLVEEGIKSVTLNYPSWEEAKLIQRAAALYDARQQLDPEEASLAEEFSIQKQLADAYLRTKENNPRRVARIIEAVNGYDRLL
;
A
#
# COMPACT_ATOMS: atom_id res chain seq x y z
N ARG A 1 18.49 24.94 -2.79
CA ARG A 1 17.92 24.49 -1.51
C ARG A 1 17.15 23.20 -1.75
N ASN A 2 17.48 22.18 -1.00
CA ASN A 2 16.71 20.93 -1.03
C ASN A 2 15.34 21.18 -0.36
N ALA A 3 14.27 21.18 -1.15
CA ALA A 3 12.90 21.33 -0.67
C ALA A 3 12.18 19.99 -0.72
N CYS A 4 11.30 19.74 0.23
CA CYS A 4 10.41 18.58 0.26
C CYS A 4 8.97 19.07 0.22
N ILE A 5 8.15 18.44 -0.63
CA ILE A 5 6.72 18.70 -0.74
C ILE A 5 5.98 17.42 -0.38
N VAL A 6 5.05 17.48 0.56
CA VAL A 6 4.18 16.36 0.91
C VAL A 6 2.87 16.49 0.15
N VAL A 7 2.45 15.41 -0.50
CA VAL A 7 1.21 15.33 -1.28
C VAL A 7 0.42 14.11 -0.86
N PHE A 8 -0.88 14.27 -0.65
CA PHE A 8 -1.83 13.18 -0.44
C PHE A 8 -2.60 12.95 -1.75
N PRO A 9 -2.18 11.98 -2.58
CA PRO A 9 -2.68 11.88 -3.95
C PRO A 9 -4.13 11.40 -4.05
N GLU A 10 -4.70 10.82 -3.02
CA GLU A 10 -6.12 10.47 -2.95
C GLU A 10 -7.00 11.73 -2.87
N GLY A 11 -6.48 12.80 -2.26
CA GLY A 11 -7.15 14.10 -2.16
C GLY A 11 -8.31 14.14 -1.17
N GLU A 12 -8.59 13.06 -0.48
CA GLU A 12 -9.61 12.96 0.57
C GLU A 12 -9.25 11.85 1.57
N SER A 13 -9.80 11.96 2.78
CA SER A 13 -9.70 10.91 3.79
C SER A 13 -10.93 10.02 3.73
N HIS A 14 -10.72 8.71 3.72
CA HIS A 14 -11.81 7.73 3.65
C HIS A 14 -11.60 6.56 4.62
N ALA A 15 -12.64 5.78 4.81
CA ALA A 15 -12.62 4.56 5.63
C ALA A 15 -12.65 3.28 4.76
N GLY A 16 -12.34 3.37 3.47
CA GLY A 16 -12.27 2.23 2.56
C GLY A 16 -11.09 1.31 2.88
N SER A 17 -11.17 0.07 2.43
CA SER A 17 -10.12 -0.94 2.59
C SER A 17 -9.12 -0.93 1.43
N GLU A 18 -9.43 -0.23 0.34
CA GLU A 18 -8.60 -0.08 -0.85
C GLU A 18 -8.10 1.35 -1.00
N LEU A 19 -6.99 1.51 -1.70
CA LEU A 19 -6.50 2.79 -2.19
C LEU A 19 -7.51 3.39 -3.16
N LEU A 20 -7.89 4.64 -2.95
CA LEU A 20 -8.76 5.36 -3.89
C LEU A 20 -8.03 5.67 -5.20
N LYS A 21 -8.81 6.02 -6.22
CA LYS A 21 -8.24 6.50 -7.48
C LYS A 21 -7.41 7.76 -7.24
N LEU A 22 -6.12 7.68 -7.54
CA LEU A 22 -5.20 8.77 -7.33
C LEU A 22 -5.44 9.94 -8.29
N LYS A 23 -5.34 11.15 -7.78
CA LYS A 23 -5.40 12.39 -8.56
C LYS A 23 -4.05 12.66 -9.21
N THR A 24 -4.05 13.12 -10.44
CA THR A 24 -2.85 13.30 -11.28
C THR A 24 -1.93 14.44 -10.82
N GLY A 25 -2.28 15.16 -9.78
CA GLY A 25 -1.53 16.33 -9.30
C GLY A 25 -0.07 16.06 -9.01
N VAL A 26 0.25 14.92 -8.38
CA VAL A 26 1.63 14.57 -8.04
C VAL A 26 2.50 14.41 -9.30
N ALA A 27 1.98 13.72 -10.33
CA ALA A 27 2.71 13.55 -11.59
C ALA A 27 2.89 14.87 -12.33
N ARG A 28 1.85 15.71 -12.40
CA ARG A 28 1.92 17.02 -13.05
C ARG A 28 2.88 17.98 -12.34
N ILE A 29 2.92 17.97 -11.01
CA ILE A 29 3.89 18.77 -10.24
C ILE A 29 5.32 18.29 -10.54
N ALA A 30 5.56 16.97 -10.49
CA ALA A 30 6.88 16.42 -10.72
C ALA A 30 7.38 16.69 -12.14
N LEU A 31 6.60 16.33 -13.17
CA LEU A 31 6.94 16.56 -14.57
C LEU A 31 7.05 18.06 -14.89
N GLY A 32 6.14 18.89 -14.38
CA GLY A 32 6.17 20.32 -14.60
C GLY A 32 7.36 21.01 -13.96
N ALA A 33 7.86 20.53 -12.83
CA ALA A 33 9.07 21.05 -12.20
C ALA A 33 10.31 20.71 -13.07
N GLU A 34 10.46 19.45 -13.50
CA GLU A 34 11.55 19.01 -14.37
C GLU A 34 11.53 19.74 -15.73
N GLN A 35 10.33 19.95 -16.30
CA GLN A 35 10.16 20.66 -17.58
C GLN A 35 10.58 22.14 -17.50
N ARG A 36 10.23 22.82 -16.41
CA ARG A 36 10.49 24.27 -16.28
C ARG A 36 11.89 24.62 -15.83
N CYS A 37 12.45 23.80 -14.96
CA CYS A 37 13.72 24.08 -14.30
C CYS A 37 14.90 23.27 -14.85
N GLY A 38 14.65 22.37 -15.82
CA GLY A 38 15.64 21.41 -16.31
C GLY A 38 15.80 20.23 -15.33
N PRO A 39 16.79 19.37 -15.55
CA PRO A 39 16.95 18.14 -14.78
C PRO A 39 17.28 18.42 -13.31
N LEU A 40 16.26 18.36 -12.47
CA LEU A 40 16.37 18.57 -11.02
C LEU A 40 16.79 17.29 -10.28
N GLY A 41 16.67 16.13 -10.93
CA GLY A 41 16.85 14.84 -10.27
C GLY A 41 15.78 14.57 -9.20
N LEU A 42 14.57 15.04 -9.42
CA LEU A 42 13.46 14.90 -8.51
C LEU A 42 13.17 13.42 -8.21
N ARG A 43 12.79 13.14 -6.98
CA ARG A 43 12.37 11.80 -6.56
C ARG A 43 11.02 11.89 -5.85
N ILE A 44 10.11 10.99 -6.24
CA ILE A 44 8.83 10.79 -5.54
C ILE A 44 9.03 9.63 -4.58
N VAL A 45 8.84 9.87 -3.28
CA VAL A 45 9.00 8.84 -2.25
C VAL A 45 7.62 8.43 -1.75
N PRO A 46 7.16 7.19 -2.02
CA PRO A 46 5.92 6.68 -1.47
C PRO A 46 6.05 6.50 0.05
N VAL A 47 5.06 6.97 0.79
CA VAL A 47 5.00 6.81 2.25
C VAL A 47 3.63 6.26 2.65
N GLY A 48 3.62 5.12 3.32
CA GLY A 48 2.43 4.50 3.89
C GLY A 48 2.28 4.85 5.37
N LEU A 49 1.08 5.26 5.77
CA LEU A 49 0.69 5.46 7.16
C LEU A 49 -0.26 4.31 7.55
N ASN A 50 0.27 3.30 8.23
CA ASN A 50 -0.46 2.09 8.58
C ASN A 50 -0.83 2.13 10.06
N PHE A 51 -2.11 2.33 10.36
CA PHE A 51 -2.64 2.42 11.71
C PHE A 51 -3.12 1.03 12.18
N ASP A 52 -2.73 0.66 13.37
CA ASP A 52 -3.23 -0.54 14.06
C ASP A 52 -4.76 -0.43 14.31
N ALA A 53 -5.19 0.69 14.89
CA ALA A 53 -6.59 0.98 15.15
C ALA A 53 -6.92 2.46 14.89
N LYS A 54 -7.19 2.82 13.63
CA LYS A 54 -7.40 4.21 13.17
C LYS A 54 -8.42 5.01 14.01
N GLN A 55 -9.41 4.35 14.61
CA GLN A 55 -10.46 5.00 15.41
C GLN A 55 -10.14 5.09 16.89
N LYS A 56 -9.05 4.47 17.36
CA LYS A 56 -8.65 4.50 18.75
C LYS A 56 -7.63 5.59 19.01
N PHE A 57 -7.89 6.40 20.03
CA PHE A 57 -6.91 7.37 20.51
C PHE A 57 -5.64 6.65 21.01
N ARG A 58 -4.46 7.17 20.67
CA ARG A 58 -3.15 6.58 21.00
C ARG A 58 -2.90 5.18 20.41
N SER A 59 -3.54 4.85 19.28
CA SER A 59 -3.17 3.65 18.54
C SER A 59 -1.77 3.76 17.95
N ARG A 60 -1.13 2.62 17.72
CA ARG A 60 0.18 2.56 17.08
C ARG A 60 0.04 2.94 15.60
N VAL A 61 1.09 3.54 15.05
CA VAL A 61 1.20 3.82 13.61
C VAL A 61 2.56 3.36 13.11
N LEU A 62 2.54 2.62 12.01
CA LEU A 62 3.73 2.26 11.24
C LEU A 62 3.88 3.21 10.06
N ILE A 63 5.00 3.90 9.97
CA ILE A 63 5.36 4.71 8.80
C ILE A 63 6.27 3.86 7.92
N SER A 64 5.77 3.44 6.77
CA SER A 64 6.50 2.64 5.79
C SER A 64 6.99 3.54 4.66
N ILE A 65 8.29 3.54 4.38
CA ILE A 65 8.90 4.34 3.32
C ILE A 65 9.29 3.42 2.17
N GLY A 66 8.76 3.69 0.98
CA GLY A 66 9.01 2.92 -0.22
C GLY A 66 10.25 3.37 -0.98
N LYS A 67 10.54 2.66 -2.06
CA LYS A 67 11.66 3.02 -2.94
C LYS A 67 11.38 4.35 -3.66
N PRO A 68 12.38 5.25 -3.74
CA PRO A 68 12.23 6.49 -4.49
C PRO A 68 11.95 6.20 -5.98
N ILE A 69 10.97 6.89 -6.53
CA ILE A 69 10.53 6.80 -7.92
C ILE A 69 11.17 7.96 -8.69
N ASP A 70 11.77 7.66 -9.83
CA ASP A 70 12.21 8.65 -10.79
C ASP A 70 11.06 8.95 -11.77
N PRO A 71 10.51 10.17 -11.79
CA PRO A 71 9.42 10.50 -12.73
C PRO A 71 9.86 10.51 -14.19
N LEU A 72 11.15 10.61 -14.45
CA LEU A 72 11.73 10.61 -15.79
C LEU A 72 12.33 9.27 -16.20
N ALA A 73 12.26 8.23 -15.37
CA ALA A 73 12.89 6.94 -15.67
C ALA A 73 12.60 6.46 -17.10
N GLY A 74 13.68 6.32 -17.90
CA GLY A 74 13.60 5.90 -19.30
C GLY A 74 13.12 6.97 -20.30
N HIS A 75 13.02 8.24 -19.89
CA HIS A 75 12.61 9.35 -20.76
C HIS A 75 13.56 10.54 -20.61
N GLU A 76 13.97 11.11 -21.73
CA GLU A 76 14.93 12.24 -21.77
C GLU A 76 14.23 13.58 -21.44
N GLN A 77 12.94 13.69 -21.70
CA GLN A 77 12.20 14.93 -21.55
C GLN A 77 10.95 14.76 -20.67
N ALA A 78 10.76 15.73 -19.80
CA ALA A 78 9.54 15.86 -19.00
C ALA A 78 8.45 16.57 -19.82
N ASP A 79 7.25 16.01 -19.83
CA ASP A 79 6.08 16.64 -20.43
C ASP A 79 4.88 16.50 -19.48
N ALA A 80 4.56 17.61 -18.80
CA ALA A 80 3.44 17.68 -17.86
C ALA A 80 2.06 17.76 -18.55
N GLU A 81 2.02 18.08 -19.83
CA GLU A 81 0.79 18.15 -20.63
C GLU A 81 0.48 16.81 -21.29
N SER A 82 1.50 15.97 -21.53
CA SER A 82 1.31 14.64 -22.08
C SER A 82 0.52 13.74 -21.14
N ARG A 83 -0.66 13.31 -21.59
CA ARG A 83 -1.50 12.35 -20.86
C ARG A 83 -0.77 11.02 -20.62
N GLU A 84 0.03 10.60 -21.59
CA GLU A 84 0.80 9.36 -21.52
C GLU A 84 1.88 9.44 -20.42
N ALA A 85 2.67 10.52 -20.41
CA ALA A 85 3.71 10.74 -19.41
C ALA A 85 3.09 10.83 -17.99
N VAL A 86 1.99 11.58 -17.84
CA VAL A 86 1.27 11.68 -16.57
C VAL A 86 0.76 10.31 -16.11
N ASN A 87 0.11 9.54 -16.98
CA ASN A 87 -0.42 8.22 -16.62
C ASN A 87 0.70 7.23 -16.25
N ARG A 88 1.83 7.26 -16.94
CA ARG A 88 3.01 6.45 -16.62
C ARG A 88 3.52 6.76 -15.21
N VAL A 89 3.73 8.03 -14.88
CA VAL A 89 4.18 8.43 -13.54
C VAL A 89 3.15 8.04 -12.49
N MET A 90 1.86 8.22 -12.78
CA MET A 90 0.79 7.82 -11.85
C MET A 90 0.76 6.32 -11.61
N GLY A 91 1.02 5.49 -12.61
CA GLY A 91 1.15 4.03 -12.44
C GLY A 91 2.29 3.68 -11.46
N LEU A 92 3.46 4.30 -11.63
CA LEU A 92 4.58 4.11 -10.71
C LEU A 92 4.25 4.57 -9.28
N VAL A 93 3.54 5.68 -9.13
CA VAL A 93 3.11 6.21 -7.82
C VAL A 93 2.12 5.26 -7.16
N GLU A 94 1.14 4.74 -7.91
CA GLU A 94 0.14 3.80 -7.40
C GLU A 94 0.80 2.50 -6.93
N GLU A 95 1.68 1.91 -7.74
CA GLU A 95 2.45 0.73 -7.36
C GLU A 95 3.31 0.99 -6.12
N GLY A 96 3.97 2.15 -6.08
CA GLY A 96 4.77 2.57 -4.94
C GLY A 96 3.96 2.67 -3.65
N ILE A 97 2.78 3.31 -3.68
CA ILE A 97 1.91 3.42 -2.51
C ILE A 97 1.36 2.03 -2.12
N LYS A 98 0.91 1.23 -3.07
CA LYS A 98 0.47 -0.14 -2.80
C LYS A 98 1.54 -1.01 -2.17
N SER A 99 2.82 -0.76 -2.45
CA SER A 99 3.92 -1.51 -1.84
C SER A 99 4.11 -1.22 -0.34
N VAL A 100 3.72 -0.03 0.13
CA VAL A 100 3.91 0.45 1.50
C VAL A 100 2.62 0.54 2.32
N THR A 101 1.49 0.13 1.74
CA THR A 101 0.17 0.12 2.41
C THR A 101 -0.49 -1.24 2.28
N LEU A 102 -1.42 -1.53 3.20
CA LEU A 102 -2.32 -2.67 3.09
C LEU A 102 -3.51 -2.27 2.22
N ASN A 103 -3.81 -3.11 1.23
CA ASN A 103 -4.92 -2.90 0.31
C ASN A 103 -5.73 -4.19 0.20
N TYR A 104 -7.01 -4.11 0.50
CA TYR A 104 -7.91 -5.26 0.50
C TYR A 104 -9.14 -4.93 -0.35
N PRO A 105 -9.60 -5.84 -1.22
CA PRO A 105 -10.79 -5.62 -2.06
C PRO A 105 -12.06 -5.34 -1.26
N SER A 106 -12.12 -5.81 -0.02
CA SER A 106 -13.22 -5.55 0.91
C SER A 106 -12.77 -5.64 2.36
N TRP A 107 -13.56 -5.07 3.27
CA TRP A 107 -13.36 -5.24 4.72
C TRP A 107 -13.54 -6.68 5.19
N GLU A 108 -14.32 -7.48 4.50
CA GLU A 108 -14.49 -8.90 4.80
C GLU A 108 -13.20 -9.67 4.52
N GLU A 109 -12.56 -9.38 3.39
CA GLU A 109 -11.27 -9.96 3.03
C GLU A 109 -10.15 -9.45 3.94
N ALA A 110 -10.18 -8.18 4.33
CA ALA A 110 -9.26 -7.62 5.32
C ALA A 110 -9.32 -8.39 6.65
N LYS A 111 -10.54 -8.62 7.17
CA LYS A 111 -10.76 -9.39 8.40
C LYS A 111 -10.29 -10.84 8.26
N LEU A 112 -10.54 -11.47 7.12
CA LEU A 112 -10.07 -12.84 6.85
C LEU A 112 -8.54 -12.92 6.91
N ILE A 113 -7.85 -11.99 6.26
CA ILE A 113 -6.38 -11.96 6.23
C ILE A 113 -5.82 -11.64 7.61
N GLN A 114 -6.42 -10.72 8.37
CA GLN A 114 -6.04 -10.43 9.75
C GLN A 114 -6.16 -11.67 10.66
N ARG A 115 -7.25 -12.43 10.52
CA ARG A 115 -7.42 -13.70 11.26
C ARG A 115 -6.36 -14.72 10.86
N ALA A 116 -6.11 -14.88 9.55
CA ALA A 116 -5.07 -15.79 9.08
C ALA A 116 -3.68 -15.39 9.60
N ALA A 117 -3.39 -14.09 9.70
CA ALA A 117 -2.16 -13.58 10.29
C ALA A 117 -2.07 -13.93 11.78
N ALA A 118 -3.13 -13.69 12.55
CA ALA A 118 -3.19 -14.02 13.97
C ALA A 118 -2.99 -15.53 14.24
N LEU A 119 -3.56 -16.40 13.39
CA LEU A 119 -3.32 -17.84 13.47
C LEU A 119 -1.87 -18.23 13.14
N TYR A 120 -1.25 -17.52 12.21
CA TYR A 120 0.17 -17.73 11.89
C TYR A 120 1.06 -17.33 13.06
N ASP A 121 0.82 -16.18 13.68
CA ASP A 121 1.57 -15.69 14.84
C ASP A 121 1.43 -16.64 16.06
N ALA A 122 0.20 -17.08 16.35
CA ALA A 122 -0.07 -18.04 17.41
C ALA A 122 0.68 -19.38 17.20
N ARG A 123 0.82 -19.82 15.94
CA ARG A 123 1.58 -21.03 15.59
C ARG A 123 3.09 -20.86 15.79
N GLN A 124 3.61 -19.66 15.57
CA GLN A 124 5.03 -19.33 15.77
C GLN A 124 5.40 -19.16 17.25
N GLN A 125 4.43 -19.20 18.16
CA GLN A 125 4.60 -18.92 19.58
C GLN A 125 5.24 -17.54 19.86
N LEU A 126 5.00 -16.58 18.96
CA LEU A 126 5.43 -15.20 19.18
C LEU A 126 4.61 -14.61 20.32
N ASP A 127 5.32 -14.01 21.27
CA ASP A 127 4.64 -13.27 22.33
C ASP A 127 3.93 -12.05 21.69
N PRO A 128 2.58 -11.92 21.85
CA PRO A 128 1.84 -10.80 21.26
C PRO A 128 2.33 -9.43 21.74
N GLU A 129 2.98 -9.35 22.89
CA GLU A 129 3.55 -8.11 23.43
C GLU A 129 4.92 -7.78 22.79
N GLU A 130 5.64 -8.76 22.23
CA GLU A 130 6.94 -8.59 21.61
C GLU A 130 6.90 -8.36 20.10
N ALA A 131 5.81 -8.75 19.42
CA ALA A 131 5.68 -8.56 17.97
C ALA A 131 5.65 -7.07 17.60
N SER A 132 6.59 -6.66 16.76
CA SER A 132 6.62 -5.29 16.26
C SER A 132 5.51 -5.06 15.23
N LEU A 133 4.94 -3.85 15.19
CA LEU A 133 3.93 -3.48 14.19
C LEU A 133 4.45 -3.67 12.73
N ALA A 134 5.77 -3.60 12.53
CA ALA A 134 6.40 -3.83 11.24
C ALA A 134 6.35 -5.31 10.83
N GLU A 135 6.54 -6.23 11.76
CA GLU A 135 6.42 -7.68 11.52
C GLU A 135 4.97 -8.06 11.24
N GLU A 136 4.03 -7.59 12.08
CA GLU A 136 2.59 -7.77 11.85
C GLU A 136 2.17 -7.28 10.45
N PHE A 137 2.61 -6.08 10.07
CA PHE A 137 2.36 -5.51 8.75
C PHE A 137 2.95 -6.38 7.64
N SER A 138 4.19 -6.84 7.79
CA SER A 138 4.89 -7.66 6.79
C SER A 138 4.13 -8.98 6.55
N ILE A 139 3.70 -9.65 7.60
CA ILE A 139 2.93 -10.89 7.53
C ILE A 139 1.59 -10.65 6.85
N GLN A 140 0.85 -9.63 7.28
CA GLN A 140 -0.44 -9.29 6.67
C GLN A 140 -0.28 -8.94 5.18
N LYS A 141 0.77 -8.21 4.80
CA LYS A 141 1.08 -7.86 3.42
C LYS A 141 1.36 -9.11 2.57
N GLN A 142 2.20 -10.01 3.06
CA GLN A 142 2.52 -11.26 2.36
C GLN A 142 1.28 -12.14 2.18
N LEU A 143 0.43 -12.25 3.20
CA LEU A 143 -0.81 -13.01 3.14
C LEU A 143 -1.82 -12.37 2.18
N ALA A 144 -1.94 -11.03 2.18
CA ALA A 144 -2.80 -10.31 1.24
C ALA A 144 -2.38 -10.54 -0.21
N ASP A 145 -1.09 -10.39 -0.50
CA ASP A 145 -0.54 -10.59 -1.84
C ASP A 145 -0.68 -12.05 -2.30
N ALA A 146 -0.48 -13.02 -1.40
CA ALA A 146 -0.69 -14.44 -1.70
C ALA A 146 -2.18 -14.78 -1.92
N TYR A 147 -3.07 -14.20 -1.12
CA TYR A 147 -4.50 -14.36 -1.25
C TYR A 147 -5.00 -13.84 -2.61
N LEU A 148 -4.64 -12.61 -2.98
CA LEU A 148 -5.05 -12.00 -4.25
C LEU A 148 -4.57 -12.83 -5.44
N ARG A 149 -3.30 -13.24 -5.47
CA ARG A 149 -2.76 -14.13 -6.52
C ARG A 149 -3.49 -15.47 -6.58
N THR A 150 -3.82 -16.04 -5.42
CA THR A 150 -4.53 -17.33 -5.38
C THR A 150 -5.98 -17.17 -5.83
N LYS A 151 -6.63 -16.05 -5.50
CA LYS A 151 -8.01 -15.75 -5.91
C LYS A 151 -8.15 -15.65 -7.41
N GLU A 152 -7.18 -15.05 -8.09
CA GLU A 152 -7.14 -14.96 -9.55
C GLU A 152 -6.88 -16.32 -10.22
N ASN A 153 -5.93 -17.09 -9.70
CA ASN A 153 -5.46 -18.31 -10.34
C ASN A 153 -6.25 -19.56 -9.93
N ASN A 154 -6.78 -19.62 -8.71
CA ASN A 154 -7.48 -20.79 -8.17
C ASN A 154 -8.56 -20.40 -7.14
N PRO A 155 -9.74 -19.93 -7.58
CA PRO A 155 -10.83 -19.52 -6.69
C PRO A 155 -11.32 -20.64 -5.75
N ARG A 156 -11.28 -21.92 -6.21
CA ARG A 156 -11.68 -23.08 -5.38
C ARG A 156 -10.75 -23.28 -4.19
N ARG A 157 -9.45 -23.02 -4.36
CA ARG A 157 -8.49 -23.08 -3.26
C ARG A 157 -8.75 -22.00 -2.21
N VAL A 158 -9.10 -20.80 -2.68
CA VAL A 158 -9.48 -19.69 -1.79
C VAL A 158 -10.70 -20.04 -0.95
N ALA A 159 -11.76 -20.59 -1.57
CA ALA A 159 -12.96 -21.01 -0.83
C ALA A 159 -12.62 -22.00 0.30
N ARG A 160 -11.76 -22.98 0.04
CA ARG A 160 -11.29 -23.93 1.07
C ARG A 160 -10.49 -23.27 2.19
N ILE A 161 -9.65 -22.27 1.87
CA ILE A 161 -8.89 -21.51 2.87
C ILE A 161 -9.85 -20.72 3.75
N ILE A 162 -10.82 -20.03 3.16
CA ILE A 162 -11.85 -19.28 3.89
C ILE A 162 -12.61 -20.19 4.85
N GLU A 163 -13.02 -21.36 4.37
CA GLU A 163 -13.74 -22.35 5.17
C GLU A 163 -12.90 -22.86 6.34
N ALA A 164 -11.62 -23.14 6.10
CA ALA A 164 -10.68 -23.56 7.15
C ALA A 164 -10.45 -22.49 8.21
N VAL A 165 -10.22 -21.23 7.81
CA VAL A 165 -10.01 -20.09 8.75
C VAL A 165 -11.28 -19.85 9.57
N ASN A 166 -12.47 -19.85 8.93
CA ASN A 166 -13.74 -19.66 9.65
C ASN A 166 -14.10 -20.87 10.54
N GLY A 167 -13.66 -22.07 10.17
CA GLY A 167 -13.84 -23.28 10.96
C GLY A 167 -13.04 -23.26 12.25
N TYR A 168 -11.84 -22.72 12.21
CA TYR A 168 -10.98 -22.60 13.39
C TYR A 168 -11.53 -21.60 14.41
N ASP A 169 -12.09 -20.47 13.97
CA ASP A 169 -12.75 -19.47 14.82
C ASP A 169 -13.93 -20.04 15.63
N ARG A 170 -14.53 -21.16 15.21
CA ARG A 170 -15.64 -21.80 15.94
C ARG A 170 -15.17 -22.76 17.04
N LEU A 171 -13.87 -23.04 17.07
CA LEU A 171 -13.26 -23.96 18.03
C LEU A 171 -12.56 -23.22 19.19
N LEU A 172 -12.40 -21.89 19.07
CA LEU A 172 -11.93 -20.98 20.13
C LEU A 172 -13.11 -20.31 20.82
#